data_637aaa8f81ec838c9dd4b9581ca55b96
#
_entry.id   637aaa8f81ec838c9dd4b9581ca55b96
#
_cell.length_a   1.000
_cell.length_b   1.000
_cell.length_c   1.000
_cell.angle_alpha   90.00
_cell.angle_beta   90.00
_cell.angle_gamma   90.00
#
_symmetry.space_group_name_H-M   'P 1'
#
loop_
_entity.id
_entity.type
_entity.pdbx_description
1 polymer ?
#
loop_
_entity_poly.entity_id
_entity_poly.type
_entity_poly.pdbx_seq_one_letter_code
_entity_poly.pdbx_strand_id
1 'polypeptide(L)'
;MKFNEIPYKRPDLDVLIENIKTLISNFKQAKTPQSQIDLMKQIKEARNEVETNQSIVNIRHSINTKDEFYDEENKFFDENSPRYSAAINEYYSAVVQSPFKKELSQEFGEHFINLAQVKEESFDQSSIDL
;
A
#
# COMPACT_ATOMS: atom_id res chain seq x y z
N MET A 1 -12.35 16.59 16.93
CA MET A 1 -12.74 16.73 15.51
C MET A 1 -13.63 15.57 15.11
N LYS A 2 -14.77 15.88 14.50
CA LYS A 2 -15.67 14.85 13.99
C LYS A 2 -15.19 14.36 12.63
N PHE A 3 -15.49 13.11 12.27
CA PHE A 3 -15.05 12.55 10.99
C PHE A 3 -15.52 13.37 9.77
N ASN A 4 -16.71 13.95 9.84
CA ASN A 4 -17.24 14.76 8.75
C ASN A 4 -16.53 16.12 8.60
N GLU A 5 -15.69 16.48 9.55
CA GLU A 5 -14.88 17.71 9.50
C GLU A 5 -13.46 17.47 8.98
N ILE A 6 -13.04 16.20 8.85
CA ILE A 6 -11.72 15.86 8.33
C ILE A 6 -11.71 16.17 6.83
N PRO A 7 -10.77 17.02 6.36
CA PRO A 7 -10.69 17.34 4.92
C PRO A 7 -10.41 16.08 4.10
N TYR A 8 -11.12 15.95 2.99
CA TYR A 8 -10.89 14.88 2.03
C TYR A 8 -10.47 15.48 0.71
N LYS A 9 -9.42 14.90 0.13
CA LYS A 9 -8.99 15.22 -1.22
C LYS A 9 -8.74 13.92 -1.95
N ARG A 10 -9.36 13.75 -3.13
CA ARG A 10 -9.11 12.57 -3.96
C ARG A 10 -7.63 12.50 -4.31
N PRO A 11 -6.92 11.43 -3.93
CA PRO A 11 -5.52 11.29 -4.32
C PRO A 11 -5.39 11.04 -5.81
N ASP A 12 -4.28 11.49 -6.40
CA ASP A 12 -3.93 11.12 -7.77
C ASP A 12 -3.30 9.73 -7.72
N LEU A 13 -4.14 8.70 -7.81
CA LEU A 13 -3.69 7.32 -7.69
C LEU A 13 -2.71 6.92 -8.79
N ASP A 14 -2.83 7.46 -9.99
CA ASP A 14 -1.87 7.16 -11.06
C ASP A 14 -0.48 7.62 -10.67
N VAL A 15 -0.34 8.84 -10.17
CA VAL A 15 0.95 9.38 -9.73
C VAL A 15 1.47 8.61 -8.52
N LEU A 16 0.61 8.32 -7.54
CA LEU A 16 1.00 7.61 -6.32
C LEU A 16 1.44 6.18 -6.61
N ILE A 17 0.73 5.47 -7.47
CA ILE A 17 1.07 4.10 -7.85
C ILE A 17 2.41 4.09 -8.61
N GLU A 18 2.60 5.02 -9.54
CA GLU A 18 3.87 5.12 -10.26
C GLU A 18 5.03 5.46 -9.33
N ASN A 19 4.81 6.34 -8.35
CA ASN A 19 5.81 6.67 -7.34
C ASN A 19 6.17 5.44 -6.51
N ILE A 20 5.18 4.68 -6.07
CA ILE A 20 5.40 3.44 -5.32
C ILE A 20 6.20 2.44 -6.15
N LYS A 21 5.86 2.27 -7.43
CA LYS A 21 6.59 1.37 -8.34
C LYS A 21 8.04 1.80 -8.49
N THR A 22 8.29 3.09 -8.61
CA THR A 22 9.66 3.63 -8.70
C THR A 22 10.44 3.33 -7.42
N LEU A 23 9.83 3.54 -6.26
CA LEU A 23 10.44 3.23 -4.97
C LEU A 23 10.75 1.73 -4.83
N ILE A 24 9.85 0.87 -5.30
CA ILE A 24 10.08 -0.58 -5.30
C ILE A 24 11.25 -0.96 -6.20
N SER A 25 11.33 -0.37 -7.38
CA SER A 25 12.44 -0.60 -8.30
C SER A 25 13.77 -0.18 -7.65
N ASN A 26 13.79 0.97 -7.01
CA ASN A 26 14.99 1.46 -6.30
C ASN A 26 15.33 0.53 -5.13
N PHE A 27 14.32 0.03 -4.42
CA PHE A 27 14.51 -0.94 -3.35
C PHE A 27 15.22 -2.20 -3.85
N LYS A 28 14.78 -2.74 -4.98
CA LYS A 28 15.39 -3.94 -5.57
C LYS A 28 16.84 -3.71 -5.99
N GLN A 29 17.18 -2.48 -6.36
CA GLN A 29 18.52 -2.11 -6.80
C GLN A 29 19.42 -1.62 -5.68
N ALA A 30 18.88 -1.39 -4.49
CA ALA A 30 19.63 -0.87 -3.35
C ALA A 30 20.71 -1.88 -2.93
N LYS A 31 21.91 -1.36 -2.63
CA LYS A 31 23.08 -2.20 -2.34
C LYS A 31 23.45 -2.26 -0.87
N THR A 32 22.69 -1.56 -0.02
CA THR A 32 22.91 -1.54 1.43
C THR A 32 21.59 -1.72 2.18
N PRO A 33 21.65 -2.31 3.40
CA PRO A 33 20.43 -2.41 4.22
C PRO A 33 19.81 -1.05 4.53
N GLN A 34 20.63 -0.04 4.81
CA GLN A 34 20.14 1.28 5.17
C GLN A 34 19.35 1.92 4.01
N SER A 35 19.86 1.77 2.78
CA SER A 35 19.14 2.27 1.60
C SER A 35 17.77 1.62 1.47
N GLN A 36 17.68 0.30 1.72
CA GLN A 36 16.40 -0.41 1.67
C GLN A 36 15.46 0.07 2.77
N ILE A 37 15.97 0.27 3.99
CA ILE A 37 15.17 0.76 5.12
C ILE A 37 14.59 2.13 4.79
N ASP A 38 15.40 3.04 4.26
CA ASP A 38 14.96 4.39 3.91
C ASP A 38 13.86 4.35 2.84
N LEU A 39 14.01 3.48 1.84
CA LEU A 39 13.01 3.32 0.78
C LEU A 39 11.72 2.72 1.32
N MET A 40 11.80 1.77 2.25
CA MET A 40 10.61 1.20 2.89
C MET A 40 9.83 2.28 3.66
N LYS A 41 10.52 3.21 4.32
CA LYS A 41 9.87 4.32 5.01
C LYS A 41 9.16 5.25 4.03
N GLN A 42 9.75 5.52 2.88
CA GLN A 42 9.12 6.31 1.83
C GLN A 42 7.89 5.62 1.24
N ILE A 43 7.97 4.31 1.03
CA ILE A 43 6.83 3.51 0.56
C ILE A 43 5.70 3.57 1.59
N LYS A 44 6.03 3.46 2.87
CA LYS A 44 5.02 3.56 3.94
C LYS A 44 4.30 4.90 3.92
N GLU A 45 5.02 6.00 3.71
CA GLU A 45 4.39 7.33 3.62
C GLU A 45 3.44 7.42 2.44
N ALA A 46 3.84 6.91 1.27
CA ALA A 46 2.98 6.89 0.09
C ALA A 46 1.73 6.05 0.31
N ARG A 47 1.87 4.89 0.95
CA ARG A 47 0.74 4.02 1.30
C ARG A 47 -0.21 4.71 2.27
N ASN A 48 0.33 5.41 3.27
CA ASN A 48 -0.50 6.11 4.25
C ASN A 48 -1.39 7.15 3.58
N GLU A 49 -0.90 7.85 2.58
CA GLU A 49 -1.70 8.83 1.84
C GLU A 49 -2.91 8.17 1.16
N VAL A 50 -2.68 7.06 0.46
CA VAL A 50 -3.75 6.32 -0.22
C VAL A 50 -4.74 5.74 0.79
N GLU A 51 -4.23 5.02 1.80
CA GLU A 51 -5.07 4.27 2.73
C GLU A 51 -5.86 5.18 3.66
N THR A 52 -5.29 6.33 4.05
CA THR A 52 -5.99 7.31 4.87
C THR A 52 -7.18 7.90 4.11
N ASN A 53 -6.99 8.29 2.85
CA ASN A 53 -8.07 8.87 2.06
C ASN A 53 -9.14 7.84 1.74
N GLN A 54 -8.76 6.60 1.48
CA GLN A 54 -9.73 5.51 1.29
C GLN A 54 -10.55 5.28 2.55
N SER A 55 -9.93 5.31 3.72
CA SER A 55 -10.62 5.15 5.00
C SER A 55 -11.62 6.28 5.23
N ILE A 56 -11.26 7.52 4.91
CA ILE A 56 -12.16 8.67 5.04
C ILE A 56 -13.41 8.46 4.17
N VAL A 57 -13.22 8.04 2.93
CA VAL A 57 -14.34 7.78 2.00
C VAL A 57 -15.25 6.69 2.55
N ASN A 58 -14.67 5.59 3.01
CA ASN A 58 -15.44 4.45 3.54
C ASN A 58 -16.26 4.86 4.77
N ILE A 59 -15.67 5.62 5.67
CA ILE A 59 -16.35 6.06 6.89
C ILE A 59 -17.49 7.02 6.54
N ARG A 60 -17.26 7.99 5.69
CA ARG A 60 -18.29 8.98 5.30
C ARG A 60 -19.42 8.34 4.52
N HIS A 61 -19.12 7.39 3.64
CA HIS A 61 -20.12 6.63 2.91
C HIS A 61 -20.98 5.80 3.88
N SER A 62 -20.38 5.23 4.92
CA SER A 62 -21.10 4.45 5.93
C SER A 62 -22.06 5.33 6.75
N ILE A 63 -21.67 6.58 7.02
CA ILE A 63 -22.51 7.52 7.78
C ILE A 63 -23.69 8.00 6.94
N ASN A 64 -23.46 8.25 5.65
CA ASN A 64 -24.50 8.73 4.73
C ASN A 64 -24.40 8.00 3.39
N THR A 65 -25.10 6.87 3.30
CA THR A 65 -25.12 6.03 2.10
C THR A 65 -25.82 6.67 0.91
N LYS A 66 -26.56 7.76 1.15
CA LYS A 66 -27.26 8.51 0.11
C LYS A 66 -26.41 9.62 -0.51
N ASP A 67 -25.22 9.86 0.02
CA ASP A 67 -24.33 10.89 -0.49
C ASP A 67 -23.69 10.38 -1.79
N GLU A 68 -24.12 10.95 -2.91
CA GLU A 68 -23.62 10.54 -4.22
C GLU A 68 -22.13 10.81 -4.41
N PHE A 69 -21.61 11.87 -3.78
CA PHE A 69 -20.19 12.20 -3.88
C PHE A 69 -19.33 11.08 -3.31
N TYR A 70 -19.61 10.63 -2.09
CA TYR A 70 -18.81 9.57 -1.47
C TYR A 70 -19.09 8.20 -2.08
N ASP A 71 -20.26 7.99 -2.66
CA ASP A 71 -20.54 6.78 -3.44
C ASP A 71 -19.63 6.72 -4.67
N GLU A 72 -19.48 7.80 -5.40
CA GLU A 72 -18.59 7.89 -6.55
C GLU A 72 -17.12 7.74 -6.15
N GLU A 73 -16.72 8.34 -5.01
CA GLU A 73 -15.34 8.22 -4.52
C GLU A 73 -15.04 6.78 -4.09
N ASN A 74 -16.00 6.09 -3.47
CA ASN A 74 -15.83 4.69 -3.11
C ASN A 74 -15.64 3.81 -4.34
N LYS A 75 -16.40 4.05 -5.41
CA LYS A 75 -16.24 3.36 -6.69
C LYS A 75 -14.86 3.61 -7.30
N PHE A 76 -14.37 4.85 -7.20
CA PHE A 76 -13.06 5.21 -7.71
C PHE A 76 -11.96 4.36 -7.05
N PHE A 77 -12.00 4.22 -5.72
CA PHE A 77 -11.03 3.38 -5.01
C PHE A 77 -11.21 1.90 -5.36
N ASP A 78 -12.44 1.43 -5.46
CA ASP A 78 -12.71 0.03 -5.81
C ASP A 78 -12.17 -0.32 -7.21
N GLU A 79 -12.35 0.57 -8.17
CA GLU A 79 -11.88 0.37 -9.55
C GLU A 79 -10.36 0.36 -9.65
N ASN A 80 -9.67 1.11 -8.78
CA ASN A 80 -8.21 1.24 -8.79
C ASN A 80 -7.53 0.29 -7.82
N SER A 81 -8.29 -0.39 -6.94
CA SER A 81 -7.75 -1.29 -5.94
C SER A 81 -6.88 -2.42 -6.51
N PRO A 82 -7.25 -3.08 -7.63
CA PRO A 82 -6.39 -4.13 -8.19
C PRO A 82 -5.02 -3.65 -8.60
N ARG A 83 -4.91 -2.45 -9.17
CA ARG A 83 -3.62 -1.86 -9.54
C ARG A 83 -2.76 -1.58 -8.32
N TYR A 84 -3.37 -1.01 -7.30
CA TYR A 84 -2.69 -0.70 -6.04
C TYR A 84 -2.23 -1.98 -5.35
N SER A 85 -3.12 -2.97 -5.26
CA SER A 85 -2.81 -4.26 -4.62
C SER A 85 -1.68 -4.99 -5.33
N ALA A 86 -1.63 -4.94 -6.67
CA ALA A 86 -0.56 -5.56 -7.44
C ALA A 86 0.79 -4.91 -7.14
N ALA A 87 0.82 -3.57 -7.04
CA ALA A 87 2.05 -2.85 -6.69
C ALA A 87 2.52 -3.20 -5.28
N ILE A 88 1.61 -3.26 -4.31
CA ILE A 88 1.95 -3.59 -2.93
C ILE A 88 2.42 -5.04 -2.81
N ASN A 89 1.82 -5.95 -3.57
CA ASN A 89 2.27 -7.34 -3.58
C ASN A 89 3.69 -7.48 -4.15
N GLU A 90 4.01 -6.71 -5.18
CA GLU A 90 5.37 -6.65 -5.72
C GLU A 90 6.36 -6.18 -4.64
N TYR A 91 5.96 -5.21 -3.83
CA TYR A 91 6.75 -4.73 -2.71
C TYR A 91 7.01 -5.85 -1.69
N TYR A 92 5.98 -6.59 -1.28
CA TYR A 92 6.15 -7.70 -0.34
C TYR A 92 7.06 -8.78 -0.91
N SER A 93 6.93 -9.09 -2.20
CA SER A 93 7.81 -10.04 -2.87
C SER A 93 9.26 -9.58 -2.82
N ALA A 94 9.51 -8.30 -3.08
CA ALA A 94 10.85 -7.72 -3.05
C ALA A 94 11.45 -7.79 -1.63
N VAL A 95 10.65 -7.55 -0.59
CA VAL A 95 11.10 -7.64 0.80
C VAL A 95 11.52 -9.08 1.12
N VAL A 96 10.69 -10.05 0.77
CA VAL A 96 10.94 -11.47 1.04
C VAL A 96 12.23 -11.94 0.32
N GLN A 97 12.48 -11.42 -0.86
CA GLN A 97 13.64 -11.79 -1.68
C GLN A 97 14.89 -10.95 -1.40
N SER A 98 14.81 -10.00 -0.46
CA SER A 98 15.92 -9.10 -0.18
C SER A 98 17.13 -9.85 0.38
N PRO A 99 18.36 -9.54 -0.07
CA PRO A 99 19.57 -10.09 0.53
C PRO A 99 19.82 -9.53 1.93
N PHE A 100 19.15 -8.45 2.32
CA PHE A 100 19.27 -7.80 3.63
C PHE A 100 18.10 -8.11 4.55
N LYS A 101 17.40 -9.20 4.31
CA LYS A 101 16.18 -9.59 5.04
C LYS A 101 16.40 -9.61 6.55
N LYS A 102 17.57 -10.04 7.01
CA LYS A 102 17.90 -10.08 8.43
C LYS A 102 17.92 -8.67 9.03
N GLU A 103 18.55 -7.74 8.37
CA GLU A 103 18.62 -6.34 8.80
C GLU A 103 17.26 -5.68 8.78
N LEU A 104 16.44 -5.98 7.76
CA LEU A 104 15.08 -5.49 7.68
C LEU A 104 14.23 -6.03 8.83
N SER A 105 14.43 -7.30 9.18
CA SER A 105 13.74 -7.93 10.31
C SER A 105 14.11 -7.26 11.63
N GLN A 106 15.36 -6.86 11.80
CA GLN A 106 15.83 -6.16 13.00
C GLN A 106 15.21 -4.77 13.13
N GLU A 107 15.03 -4.06 12.01
CA GLU A 107 14.48 -2.70 12.02
C GLU A 107 12.95 -2.69 12.17
N PHE A 108 12.25 -3.56 11.44
CA PHE A 108 10.78 -3.54 11.35
C PHE A 108 10.11 -4.66 12.14
N GLY A 109 10.89 -5.64 12.63
CA GLY A 109 10.40 -6.78 13.37
C GLY A 109 10.20 -8.00 12.49
N GLU A 110 10.47 -9.17 13.06
CA GLU A 110 10.33 -10.45 12.38
C GLU A 110 8.88 -10.69 11.92
N HIS A 111 7.92 -10.21 12.70
CA HIS A 111 6.50 -10.34 12.38
C HIS A 111 6.17 -9.67 11.04
N PHE A 112 6.76 -8.51 10.76
CA PHE A 112 6.56 -7.82 9.49
C PHE A 112 7.02 -8.68 8.31
N ILE A 113 8.20 -9.30 8.43
CA ILE A 113 8.75 -10.15 7.35
C ILE A 113 7.88 -11.39 7.14
N ASN A 114 7.42 -12.01 8.22
CA ASN A 114 6.52 -13.16 8.14
C ASN A 114 5.19 -12.77 7.49
N LEU A 115 4.66 -11.60 7.81
CA LEU A 115 3.43 -11.10 7.20
C LEU A 115 3.60 -10.86 5.70
N ALA A 116 4.74 -10.29 5.30
CA ALA A 116 5.04 -10.06 3.88
C ALA A 116 5.08 -11.37 3.11
N GLN A 117 5.67 -12.41 3.69
CA GLN A 117 5.73 -13.74 3.08
C GLN A 117 4.33 -14.34 2.91
N VAL A 118 3.50 -14.23 3.93
CA VAL A 118 2.11 -14.74 3.88
C VAL A 118 1.32 -13.99 2.79
N LYS A 119 1.47 -12.68 2.68
CA LYS A 119 0.78 -11.89 1.67
C LYS A 119 1.20 -12.29 0.26
N GLU A 120 2.50 -12.51 0.03
CA GLU A 120 3.00 -12.96 -1.27
C GLU A 120 2.41 -14.32 -1.65
N GLU A 121 2.44 -15.29 -0.73
CA GLU A 121 1.91 -16.62 -0.96
C GLU A 121 0.41 -16.61 -1.25
N SER A 122 -0.35 -15.81 -0.50
CA SER A 122 -1.79 -15.68 -0.69
C SER A 122 -2.13 -15.08 -2.06
N PHE A 123 -1.36 -14.09 -2.52
CA PHE A 123 -1.57 -13.49 -3.82
C PHE A 123 -1.31 -14.51 -4.94
N ASP A 124 -0.21 -15.25 -4.84
CA ASP A 124 0.16 -16.28 -5.83
C ASP A 124 -0.91 -17.36 -5.92
N GLN A 125 -1.44 -17.83 -4.78
CA GLN A 125 -2.51 -18.83 -4.75
C GLN A 125 -3.78 -18.28 -5.41
N SER A 126 -4.15 -17.05 -5.15
CA SER A 126 -5.31 -16.43 -5.78
C SER A 126 -5.17 -16.37 -7.29
N SER A 127 -3.96 -16.12 -7.80
CA SER A 127 -3.68 -16.11 -9.24
C SER A 127 -3.80 -17.51 -9.85
N ILE A 128 -3.41 -18.55 -9.12
CA ILE A 128 -3.46 -19.93 -9.59
C ILE A 128 -4.91 -20.46 -9.63
N ASP A 129 -5.71 -20.06 -8.67
CA ASP A 129 -7.11 -20.53 -8.53
C ASP A 129 -8.06 -19.87 -9.55
N LEU A 130 -7.60 -18.91 -10.31
CA LEU A 130 -8.36 -18.29 -11.38
C LEU A 130 -8.23 -19.09 -12.68
#